data_04417b3c2fab01d5ac5ee7ad475e1123
#
_entry.id   04417b3c2fab01d5ac5ee7ad475e1123
#
_cell.length_a   1.000
_cell.length_b   1.000
_cell.length_c   1.000
_cell.angle_alpha   90.00
_cell.angle_beta   90.00
_cell.angle_gamma   90.00
#
_symmetry.space_group_name_H-M   'P 1'
#
loop_
_entity.id
_entity.type
_entity.pdbx_description
1 polymer ?
#
loop_
_entity_poly.entity_id
_entity_poly.type
_entity_poly.pdbx_seq_one_letter_code
_entity_poly.pdbx_strand_id
1 'polypeptide(L)'
;GVTKRSCPPDLRVTQPPESLSLGLLTGLRPLPADHVEFVHGSQLRAADRMLGFYSTLVTISVLLVGFRFFAHVPIWMLAMWALGMVAAHVPLLRMRRMNVAADYVTAARGTLLWHGALSSLQGAVWVSAMLLFTHDARPEEVVTLWTIACCLMASVAICFQSTPLSASGFILSIGAGAIWMMLRHADPLLTGVVATYGLLALGTSLWQAHLFGVQLTTSQMLAEKREVVSLLLREHGNEAADVLWQTDAARRLTGVSPSFARMLGKRVEDVEGQSILQMLAGSAWTDGNFDPALHLLAEKFKERAGFSDVCLSVEVDGARRWWSLSASPRLDEKGNFL
;
A
#
# COMPACT_ATOMS: atom_id res chain seq x y z
N GLY A 1 33.86 -17.97 36.33
CA GLY A 1 32.76 -17.06 36.65
C GLY A 1 31.88 -16.85 35.41
N VAL A 2 30.70 -17.49 35.40
CA VAL A 2 29.70 -17.33 34.32
C VAL A 2 29.01 -16.00 34.59
N THR A 3 29.26 -15.00 33.74
CA THR A 3 28.49 -13.76 33.74
C THR A 3 27.12 -14.00 33.10
N LYS A 4 26.09 -13.98 33.95
CA LYS A 4 24.68 -13.87 33.51
C LYS A 4 24.53 -12.63 32.65
N ARG A 5 24.37 -12.77 31.34
CA ARG A 5 23.83 -11.71 30.50
C ARG A 5 22.35 -11.60 30.82
N SER A 6 21.96 -10.45 31.39
CA SER A 6 20.58 -10.06 31.56
C SER A 6 19.90 -9.98 30.18
N CYS A 7 18.78 -10.69 30.05
CA CYS A 7 17.87 -10.56 28.92
C CYS A 7 17.50 -9.08 28.72
N PRO A 8 17.53 -8.55 27.49
CA PRO A 8 17.02 -7.21 27.22
C PRO A 8 15.53 -7.16 27.58
N PRO A 9 15.04 -5.99 28.06
CA PRO A 9 13.65 -5.86 28.48
C PRO A 9 12.71 -6.08 27.31
N ASP A 10 11.72 -6.91 27.57
CA ASP A 10 10.51 -7.18 26.80
C ASP A 10 10.38 -6.37 25.49
N LEU A 11 10.78 -6.97 24.39
CA LEU A 11 10.11 -6.73 23.12
C LEU A 11 8.66 -7.19 23.31
N ARG A 12 7.81 -6.28 23.79
CA ARG A 12 6.37 -6.47 23.67
C ARG A 12 6.11 -6.65 22.16
N VAL A 13 5.97 -7.90 21.75
CA VAL A 13 5.33 -8.25 20.50
C VAL A 13 3.94 -7.65 20.65
N THR A 14 3.74 -6.46 20.11
CA THR A 14 2.42 -5.86 19.98
C THR A 14 1.63 -6.88 19.17
N GLN A 15 0.63 -7.50 19.82
CA GLN A 15 -0.25 -8.43 19.14
C GLN A 15 -0.77 -7.72 17.89
N PRO A 16 -0.83 -8.41 16.74
CA PRO A 16 -1.36 -7.81 15.52
C PRO A 16 -2.74 -7.24 15.86
N PRO A 17 -3.06 -6.01 15.41
CA PRO A 17 -4.35 -5.41 15.69
C PRO A 17 -5.45 -6.41 15.28
N GLU A 18 -6.33 -6.74 16.23
CA GLU A 18 -7.57 -7.47 15.93
C GLU A 18 -8.16 -6.85 14.66
N SER A 19 -8.64 -7.68 13.73
CA SER A 19 -9.17 -7.25 12.43
C SER A 19 -9.94 -5.94 12.58
N LEU A 20 -9.50 -4.87 11.89
CA LEU A 20 -10.09 -3.54 11.98
C LEU A 20 -11.58 -3.63 11.70
N SER A 21 -12.39 -3.58 12.74
CA SER A 21 -13.85 -3.63 12.60
C SER A 21 -14.37 -2.35 11.94
N LEU A 22 -15.49 -2.43 11.23
CA LEU A 22 -16.12 -1.26 10.60
C LEU A 22 -16.37 -0.13 11.60
N GLY A 23 -16.67 -0.45 12.88
CA GLY A 23 -16.85 0.54 13.93
C GLY A 23 -15.59 1.36 14.25
N LEU A 24 -14.40 0.78 14.06
CA LEU A 24 -13.12 1.47 14.19
C LEU A 24 -12.82 2.32 12.95
N LEU A 25 -13.10 1.79 11.75
CA LEU A 25 -12.89 2.50 10.47
C LEU A 25 -13.83 3.69 10.29
N THR A 26 -15.04 3.65 10.86
CA THR A 26 -15.97 4.80 10.85
C THR A 26 -15.59 5.90 11.84
N GLY A 27 -14.64 5.65 12.74
CA GLY A 27 -14.32 6.56 13.83
C GLY A 27 -15.38 6.64 14.93
N LEU A 28 -16.42 5.78 14.90
CA LEU A 28 -17.44 5.73 15.94
C LEU A 28 -16.90 5.10 17.24
N ARG A 29 -15.98 4.15 17.13
CA ARG A 29 -15.24 3.60 18.27
C ARG A 29 -13.84 4.22 18.35
N PRO A 30 -13.35 4.55 19.56
CA PRO A 30 -11.98 5.05 19.72
C PRO A 30 -10.98 3.92 19.42
N LEU A 31 -9.93 4.26 18.68
CA LEU A 31 -8.77 3.41 18.47
C LEU A 31 -7.78 3.59 19.64
N PRO A 32 -6.94 2.58 19.96
CA PRO A 32 -5.79 2.77 20.82
C PRO A 32 -4.88 3.87 20.30
N ALA A 33 -4.31 4.69 21.21
CA ALA A 33 -3.57 5.90 20.83
C ALA A 33 -2.43 5.63 19.82
N ASP A 34 -1.76 4.49 19.95
CA ASP A 34 -0.62 4.08 19.13
C ASP A 34 -0.98 3.80 17.66
N HIS A 35 -2.27 3.56 17.35
CA HIS A 35 -2.74 3.22 16.01
C HIS A 35 -3.60 4.31 15.36
N VAL A 36 -4.07 5.30 16.14
CA VAL A 36 -4.99 6.36 15.67
C VAL A 36 -4.41 7.13 14.49
N GLU A 37 -3.18 7.61 14.65
CA GLU A 37 -2.50 8.44 13.66
C GLU A 37 -2.29 7.68 12.35
N PHE A 38 -1.82 6.45 12.43
CA PHE A 38 -1.58 5.63 11.25
C PHE A 38 -2.87 5.29 10.50
N VAL A 39 -3.91 4.80 11.20
CA VAL A 39 -5.17 4.36 10.56
C VAL A 39 -5.92 5.56 9.99
N HIS A 40 -6.18 6.59 10.79
CA HIS A 40 -6.93 7.77 10.34
C HIS A 40 -6.14 8.59 9.33
N GLY A 41 -4.82 8.71 9.48
CA GLY A 41 -3.96 9.36 8.50
C GLY A 41 -3.99 8.64 7.14
N SER A 42 -3.92 7.30 7.14
CA SER A 42 -4.00 6.50 5.92
C SER A 42 -5.38 6.59 5.25
N GLN A 43 -6.46 6.62 6.04
CA GLN A 43 -7.83 6.80 5.54
C GLN A 43 -8.00 8.14 4.84
N LEU A 44 -7.61 9.23 5.49
CA LEU A 44 -7.71 10.58 4.94
C LEU A 44 -6.79 10.78 3.73
N ARG A 45 -5.56 10.24 3.77
CA ARG A 45 -4.63 10.28 2.63
C ARG A 45 -5.20 9.59 1.41
N ALA A 46 -5.85 8.44 1.58
CA ALA A 46 -6.49 7.71 0.48
C ALA A 46 -7.70 8.49 -0.09
N ALA A 47 -8.57 9.04 0.77
CA ALA A 47 -9.71 9.86 0.35
C ALA A 47 -9.27 11.14 -0.36
N ASP A 48 -8.30 11.87 0.21
CA ASP A 48 -7.78 13.13 -0.34
C ASP A 48 -7.10 12.93 -1.71
N ARG A 49 -6.52 11.76 -1.96
CA ARG A 49 -5.95 11.40 -3.27
C ARG A 49 -7.02 11.38 -4.37
N MET A 50 -8.21 10.89 -4.04
CA MET A 50 -9.34 10.80 -4.98
C MET A 50 -10.21 12.07 -5.04
N LEU A 51 -10.01 13.01 -4.10
CA LEU A 51 -10.85 14.21 -4.00
C LEU A 51 -10.79 15.08 -5.28
N GLY A 52 -9.66 15.11 -5.99
CA GLY A 52 -9.56 15.84 -7.26
C GLY A 52 -10.49 15.28 -8.33
N PHE A 53 -10.50 13.96 -8.50
CA PHE A 53 -11.41 13.27 -9.42
C PHE A 53 -12.88 13.50 -9.03
N TYR A 54 -13.20 13.33 -7.76
CA TYR A 54 -14.54 13.57 -7.23
C TYR A 54 -15.00 15.03 -7.47
N SER A 55 -14.12 16.02 -7.24
CA SER A 55 -14.41 17.43 -7.48
C SER A 55 -14.77 17.72 -8.94
N THR A 56 -14.03 17.12 -9.87
CA THR A 56 -14.30 17.25 -11.32
C THR A 56 -15.68 16.69 -11.65
N LEU A 57 -16.01 15.52 -11.12
CA LEU A 57 -17.30 14.87 -11.37
C LEU A 57 -18.47 15.69 -10.79
N VAL A 58 -18.33 16.20 -9.56
CA VAL A 58 -19.33 17.09 -8.94
C VAL A 58 -19.53 18.34 -9.80
N THR A 59 -18.44 18.95 -10.29
CA THR A 59 -18.53 20.15 -11.13
C THR A 59 -19.28 19.88 -12.44
N ILE A 60 -18.94 18.78 -13.12
CA ILE A 60 -19.65 18.36 -14.35
C ILE A 60 -21.13 18.12 -14.06
N SER A 61 -21.44 17.42 -12.95
CA SER A 61 -22.82 17.12 -12.56
C SER A 61 -23.62 18.38 -12.27
N VAL A 62 -23.03 19.38 -11.59
CA VAL A 62 -23.67 20.68 -11.35
C VAL A 62 -23.95 21.42 -12.65
N LEU A 63 -23.01 21.41 -13.60
CA LEU A 63 -23.20 22.02 -14.92
C LEU A 63 -24.30 21.32 -15.72
N LEU A 64 -24.35 19.99 -15.70
CA LEU A 64 -25.39 19.21 -16.39
C LEU A 64 -26.79 19.48 -15.81
N VAL A 65 -26.93 19.53 -14.49
CA VAL A 65 -28.21 19.91 -13.86
C VAL A 65 -28.56 21.35 -14.19
N GLY A 66 -27.62 22.29 -14.11
CA GLY A 66 -27.84 23.67 -14.51
C GLY A 66 -28.34 23.78 -15.94
N PHE A 67 -27.68 23.12 -16.88
CA PHE A 67 -28.07 23.10 -18.30
C PHE A 67 -29.46 22.47 -18.52
N ARG A 68 -29.75 21.35 -17.85
CA ARG A 68 -31.01 20.61 -18.04
C ARG A 68 -32.22 21.37 -17.51
N PHE A 69 -32.04 22.08 -16.39
CA PHE A 69 -33.14 22.77 -15.71
C PHE A 69 -33.22 24.27 -16.01
N PHE A 70 -32.30 24.83 -16.82
CA PHE A 70 -32.22 26.25 -17.13
C PHE A 70 -33.53 26.84 -17.70
N ALA A 71 -34.28 26.05 -18.50
CA ALA A 71 -35.51 26.50 -19.14
C ALA A 71 -36.74 26.49 -18.22
N HIS A 72 -36.71 25.75 -17.12
CA HIS A 72 -37.88 25.50 -16.27
C HIS A 72 -37.74 26.04 -14.85
N VAL A 73 -36.50 26.17 -14.38
CA VAL A 73 -36.22 26.65 -13.01
C VAL A 73 -35.67 28.08 -13.07
N PRO A 74 -36.15 29.01 -12.24
CA PRO A 74 -35.60 30.36 -12.17
C PRO A 74 -34.09 30.37 -11.94
N ILE A 75 -33.38 31.21 -12.72
CA ILE A 75 -31.91 31.25 -12.70
C ILE A 75 -31.32 31.55 -11.33
N TRP A 76 -32.01 32.37 -10.55
CA TRP A 76 -31.56 32.68 -9.17
C TRP A 76 -31.59 31.44 -8.27
N MET A 77 -32.55 30.53 -8.47
CA MET A 77 -32.68 29.29 -7.70
C MET A 77 -31.59 28.31 -8.06
N LEU A 78 -31.26 28.16 -9.36
CA LEU A 78 -30.11 27.37 -9.84
C LEU A 78 -28.80 27.96 -9.32
N ALA A 79 -28.65 29.30 -9.34
CA ALA A 79 -27.46 29.98 -8.83
C ALA A 79 -27.27 29.75 -7.32
N MET A 80 -28.34 29.88 -6.54
CA MET A 80 -28.32 29.64 -5.08
C MET A 80 -27.98 28.21 -4.76
N TRP A 81 -28.53 27.24 -5.50
CA TRP A 81 -28.18 25.83 -5.35
C TRP A 81 -26.72 25.56 -5.72
N ALA A 82 -26.24 26.08 -6.85
CA ALA A 82 -24.85 25.95 -7.25
C ALA A 82 -23.90 26.58 -6.24
N LEU A 83 -24.25 27.72 -5.67
CA LEU A 83 -23.50 28.37 -4.59
C LEU A 83 -23.48 27.47 -3.33
N GLY A 84 -24.60 26.85 -2.98
CA GLY A 84 -24.70 25.87 -1.89
C GLY A 84 -23.76 24.67 -2.12
N MET A 85 -23.68 24.17 -3.36
CA MET A 85 -22.73 23.12 -3.74
C MET A 85 -21.28 23.55 -3.55
N VAL A 86 -20.91 24.75 -3.98
CA VAL A 86 -19.57 25.32 -3.77
C VAL A 86 -19.30 25.46 -2.27
N ALA A 87 -20.24 26.02 -1.51
CA ALA A 87 -20.11 26.21 -0.07
C ALA A 87 -19.92 24.89 0.70
N ALA A 88 -20.58 23.81 0.27
CA ALA A 88 -20.42 22.49 0.86
C ALA A 88 -19.10 21.81 0.44
N HIS A 89 -18.57 22.12 -0.77
CA HIS A 89 -17.37 21.48 -1.32
C HIS A 89 -16.06 22.15 -0.88
N VAL A 90 -16.03 23.47 -0.78
CA VAL A 90 -14.84 24.25 -0.42
C VAL A 90 -14.21 23.81 0.93
N PRO A 91 -14.99 23.52 2.00
CA PRO A 91 -14.42 23.03 3.25
C PRO A 91 -13.66 21.71 3.10
N LEU A 92 -14.12 20.77 2.24
CA LEU A 92 -13.42 19.53 1.95
C LEU A 92 -12.06 19.79 1.29
N LEU A 93 -12.02 20.69 0.30
CA LEU A 93 -10.77 21.08 -0.36
C LEU A 93 -9.80 21.79 0.60
N ARG A 94 -10.33 22.65 1.49
CA ARG A 94 -9.52 23.32 2.52
C ARG A 94 -8.94 22.31 3.50
N MET A 95 -9.74 21.34 3.95
CA MET A 95 -9.31 20.29 4.86
C MET A 95 -8.21 19.43 4.22
N ARG A 96 -8.35 19.04 2.95
CA ARG A 96 -7.28 18.36 2.19
C ARG A 96 -5.98 19.15 2.21
N ARG A 97 -6.02 20.46 1.93
CA ARG A 97 -4.81 21.30 1.94
C ARG A 97 -4.14 21.31 3.31
N MET A 98 -4.93 21.38 4.38
CA MET A 98 -4.41 21.35 5.75
C MET A 98 -3.81 19.97 6.09
N ASN A 99 -4.48 18.87 5.73
CA ASN A 99 -3.99 17.52 5.96
C ASN A 99 -2.67 17.25 5.20
N VAL A 100 -2.58 17.67 3.94
CA VAL A 100 -1.36 17.54 3.14
C VAL A 100 -0.22 18.37 3.72
N ALA A 101 -0.48 19.60 4.16
CA ALA A 101 0.53 20.46 4.77
C ALA A 101 1.07 19.90 6.10
N ALA A 102 0.25 19.14 6.84
CA ALA A 102 0.62 18.49 8.09
C ALA A 102 1.10 17.03 7.91
N ASP A 103 1.29 16.59 6.67
CA ASP A 103 1.61 15.17 6.31
C ASP A 103 0.74 14.13 7.03
N TYR A 104 -0.51 14.50 7.31
CA TYR A 104 -1.53 13.66 7.98
C TYR A 104 -1.16 13.24 9.43
N VAL A 105 -0.13 13.81 10.02
CA VAL A 105 0.30 13.52 11.41
C VAL A 105 -0.75 13.98 12.42
N THR A 106 -1.50 15.02 12.12
CA THR A 106 -2.57 15.55 12.99
C THR A 106 -3.94 14.91 12.74
N ALA A 107 -3.98 13.79 11.98
CA ALA A 107 -5.22 13.12 11.64
C ALA A 107 -5.88 12.49 12.88
N ALA A 108 -6.76 13.26 13.51
CA ALA A 108 -7.52 12.84 14.67
C ALA A 108 -8.89 12.28 14.27
N ARG A 109 -9.53 11.55 15.19
CA ARG A 109 -10.93 11.09 15.06
C ARG A 109 -11.87 12.22 14.66
N GLY A 110 -11.69 13.41 15.24
CA GLY A 110 -12.49 14.60 14.91
C GLY A 110 -12.42 15.00 13.43
N THR A 111 -11.25 14.91 12.82
CA THR A 111 -11.05 15.20 11.39
C THR A 111 -11.84 14.23 10.51
N LEU A 112 -11.84 12.94 10.86
CA LEU A 112 -12.60 11.91 10.13
C LEU A 112 -14.12 12.14 10.26
N LEU A 113 -14.61 12.43 11.46
CA LEU A 113 -16.03 12.76 11.70
C LEU A 113 -16.46 14.00 10.95
N TRP A 114 -15.58 15.02 10.93
CA TRP A 114 -15.85 16.29 10.20
C TRP A 114 -15.90 16.07 8.69
N HIS A 115 -15.02 15.21 8.15
CA HIS A 115 -15.07 14.79 6.75
C HIS A 115 -16.40 14.09 6.43
N GLY A 116 -16.87 13.21 7.31
CA GLY A 116 -18.17 12.55 7.19
C GLY A 116 -19.35 13.53 7.20
N ALA A 117 -19.33 14.49 8.12
CA ALA A 117 -20.36 15.52 8.21
C ALA A 117 -20.43 16.41 6.96
N LEU A 118 -19.27 16.84 6.43
CA LEU A 118 -19.20 17.64 5.20
C LEU A 118 -19.70 16.85 3.98
N SER A 119 -19.36 15.57 3.87
CA SER A 119 -19.86 14.71 2.79
C SER A 119 -21.38 14.52 2.86
N SER A 120 -21.92 14.34 4.06
CA SER A 120 -23.38 14.25 4.28
C SER A 120 -24.09 15.55 3.95
N LEU A 121 -23.50 16.70 4.32
CA LEU A 121 -24.01 18.03 3.96
C LEU A 121 -24.06 18.19 2.44
N GLN A 122 -23.02 17.76 1.73
CA GLN A 122 -23.00 17.83 0.27
C GLN A 122 -24.10 16.94 -0.35
N GLY A 123 -24.33 15.75 0.22
CA GLY A 123 -25.50 14.91 -0.14
C GLY A 123 -26.83 15.64 0.09
N ALA A 124 -26.99 16.33 1.22
CA ALA A 124 -28.19 17.10 1.52
C ALA A 124 -28.43 18.27 0.52
N VAL A 125 -27.37 18.92 0.06
CA VAL A 125 -27.50 19.94 -1.01
C VAL A 125 -27.97 19.31 -2.32
N TRP A 126 -27.54 18.10 -2.67
CA TRP A 126 -28.11 17.35 -3.81
C TRP A 126 -29.58 17.02 -3.62
N VAL A 127 -30.00 16.64 -2.41
CA VAL A 127 -31.40 16.41 -2.09
C VAL A 127 -32.24 17.66 -2.34
N SER A 128 -31.72 18.84 -2.01
CA SER A 128 -32.46 20.09 -2.27
C SER A 128 -32.78 20.29 -3.77
N ALA A 129 -31.89 19.88 -4.69
CA ALA A 129 -32.21 19.88 -6.12
C ALA A 129 -33.36 18.91 -6.46
N MET A 130 -33.37 17.71 -5.85
CA MET A 130 -34.45 16.72 -6.03
C MET A 130 -35.79 17.24 -5.50
N LEU A 131 -35.77 18.02 -4.42
CA LEU A 131 -36.99 18.58 -3.84
C LEU A 131 -37.52 19.79 -4.61
N LEU A 132 -36.61 20.67 -5.03
CA LEU A 132 -36.98 22.00 -5.58
C LEU A 132 -37.18 21.97 -7.09
N PHE A 133 -36.38 21.21 -7.84
CA PHE A 133 -36.38 21.26 -9.30
C PHE A 133 -37.35 20.25 -9.93
N THR A 134 -37.83 19.25 -9.18
CA THR A 134 -38.70 18.20 -9.71
C THR A 134 -40.18 18.43 -9.45
N HIS A 135 -40.58 19.59 -8.88
CA HIS A 135 -41.97 19.85 -8.55
C HIS A 135 -42.89 19.77 -9.79
N ASP A 136 -42.51 20.44 -10.88
CA ASP A 136 -43.22 20.49 -12.16
C ASP A 136 -42.37 19.92 -13.30
N ALA A 137 -41.40 19.04 -12.97
CA ALA A 137 -40.45 18.50 -13.92
C ALA A 137 -41.09 17.44 -14.83
N ARG A 138 -40.61 17.38 -16.06
CA ARG A 138 -40.95 16.31 -17.00
C ARG A 138 -40.32 14.98 -16.55
N PRO A 139 -40.92 13.84 -16.91
CA PRO A 139 -40.34 12.53 -16.57
C PRO A 139 -38.86 12.37 -16.97
N GLU A 140 -38.48 12.92 -18.12
CA GLU A 140 -37.10 12.91 -18.63
C GLU A 140 -36.12 13.68 -17.72
N GLU A 141 -36.57 14.74 -17.09
CA GLU A 141 -35.78 15.56 -16.16
C GLU A 141 -35.56 14.83 -14.85
N VAL A 142 -36.59 14.17 -14.35
CA VAL A 142 -36.53 13.32 -13.16
C VAL A 142 -35.55 12.16 -13.37
N VAL A 143 -35.63 11.47 -14.53
CA VAL A 143 -34.70 10.39 -14.90
C VAL A 143 -33.27 10.90 -15.05
N THR A 144 -33.09 12.09 -15.65
CA THR A 144 -31.75 12.70 -15.78
C THR A 144 -31.13 12.98 -14.41
N LEU A 145 -31.89 13.58 -13.49
CA LEU A 145 -31.41 13.89 -12.15
C LEU A 145 -31.10 12.60 -11.34
N TRP A 146 -31.95 11.58 -11.51
CA TRP A 146 -31.71 10.25 -10.93
C TRP A 146 -30.43 9.62 -11.47
N THR A 147 -30.20 9.65 -12.77
CA THR A 147 -29.01 9.09 -13.42
C THR A 147 -27.73 9.77 -12.88
N ILE A 148 -27.76 11.11 -12.73
CA ILE A 148 -26.66 11.86 -12.13
C ILE A 148 -26.45 11.42 -10.67
N ALA A 149 -27.52 11.27 -9.90
CA ALA A 149 -27.44 10.81 -8.52
C ALA A 149 -26.82 9.40 -8.42
N CYS A 150 -27.18 8.45 -9.31
CA CYS A 150 -26.57 7.13 -9.39
C CYS A 150 -25.07 7.21 -9.65
N CYS A 151 -24.64 8.03 -10.64
CA CYS A 151 -23.23 8.24 -10.94
C CYS A 151 -22.46 8.81 -9.76
N LEU A 152 -23.06 9.75 -9.03
CA LEU A 152 -22.46 10.35 -7.83
C LEU A 152 -22.35 9.34 -6.68
N MET A 153 -23.40 8.55 -6.41
CA MET A 153 -23.35 7.51 -5.37
C MET A 153 -22.28 6.46 -5.67
N ALA A 154 -22.20 5.99 -6.93
CA ALA A 154 -21.15 5.06 -7.36
C ALA A 154 -19.76 5.65 -7.20
N SER A 155 -19.58 6.91 -7.57
CA SER A 155 -18.30 7.61 -7.48
C SER A 155 -17.85 7.82 -6.04
N VAL A 156 -18.77 8.18 -5.15
CA VAL A 156 -18.49 8.35 -3.72
C VAL A 156 -18.12 7.01 -3.09
N ALA A 157 -18.82 5.91 -3.45
CA ALA A 157 -18.49 4.58 -2.97
C ALA A 157 -17.04 4.18 -3.33
N ILE A 158 -16.53 4.61 -4.49
CA ILE A 158 -15.15 4.34 -4.94
C ILE A 158 -14.18 5.34 -4.34
N CYS A 159 -14.46 6.64 -4.40
CA CYS A 159 -13.52 7.68 -3.98
C CYS A 159 -13.31 7.70 -2.46
N PHE A 160 -14.35 7.42 -1.70
CA PHE A 160 -14.33 7.46 -0.23
C PHE A 160 -14.41 6.07 0.40
N GLN A 161 -13.91 5.05 -0.29
CA GLN A 161 -13.84 3.67 0.23
C GLN A 161 -13.06 3.57 1.56
N SER A 162 -12.06 4.43 1.76
CA SER A 162 -11.28 4.49 2.99
C SER A 162 -11.99 5.19 4.15
N THR A 163 -13.01 6.02 3.85
CA THR A 163 -13.77 6.81 4.84
C THR A 163 -15.25 6.42 4.80
N PRO A 164 -15.62 5.26 5.38
CA PRO A 164 -16.96 4.69 5.24
C PRO A 164 -18.08 5.60 5.79
N LEU A 165 -17.80 6.41 6.81
CA LEU A 165 -18.77 7.37 7.34
C LEU A 165 -19.14 8.42 6.28
N SER A 166 -18.15 8.92 5.54
CA SER A 166 -18.36 9.92 4.49
C SER A 166 -19.16 9.36 3.31
N ALA A 167 -18.80 8.15 2.86
CA ALA A 167 -19.50 7.49 1.77
C ALA A 167 -20.93 7.13 2.18
N SER A 168 -21.12 6.53 3.34
CA SER A 168 -22.44 6.14 3.83
C SER A 168 -23.35 7.36 4.04
N GLY A 169 -22.85 8.43 4.65
CA GLY A 169 -23.63 9.65 4.90
C GLY A 169 -24.10 10.30 3.60
N PHE A 170 -23.24 10.38 2.59
CA PHE A 170 -23.59 10.90 1.27
C PHE A 170 -24.61 10.00 0.55
N ILE A 171 -24.39 8.68 0.51
CA ILE A 171 -25.27 7.72 -0.17
C ILE A 171 -26.66 7.69 0.49
N LEU A 172 -26.71 7.69 1.82
CA LEU A 172 -27.99 7.72 2.56
C LEU A 172 -28.77 9.02 2.31
N SER A 173 -28.08 10.16 2.29
CA SER A 173 -28.72 11.45 2.00
C SER A 173 -29.33 11.45 0.60
N ILE A 174 -28.57 11.16 -0.44
CA ILE A 174 -29.05 11.15 -1.83
C ILE A 174 -30.09 10.04 -2.04
N GLY A 175 -29.88 8.84 -1.49
CA GLY A 175 -30.81 7.73 -1.61
C GLY A 175 -32.17 8.07 -1.03
N ALA A 176 -32.24 8.68 0.16
CA ALA A 176 -33.48 9.14 0.76
C ALA A 176 -34.21 10.19 -0.10
N GLY A 177 -33.45 11.18 -0.62
CA GLY A 177 -34.02 12.20 -1.51
C GLY A 177 -34.54 11.60 -2.83
N ALA A 178 -33.81 10.66 -3.41
CA ALA A 178 -34.22 9.99 -4.64
C ALA A 178 -35.47 9.10 -4.44
N ILE A 179 -35.56 8.36 -3.35
CA ILE A 179 -36.76 7.59 -2.98
C ILE A 179 -37.95 8.52 -2.83
N TRP A 180 -37.80 9.61 -2.09
CA TRP A 180 -38.86 10.60 -1.90
C TRP A 180 -39.31 11.20 -3.25
N MET A 181 -38.37 11.57 -4.12
CA MET A 181 -38.65 12.09 -5.46
C MET A 181 -39.48 11.10 -6.29
N MET A 182 -39.12 9.81 -6.29
CA MET A 182 -39.84 8.78 -7.05
C MET A 182 -41.22 8.48 -6.46
N LEU A 183 -41.39 8.50 -5.14
CA LEU A 183 -42.68 8.36 -4.49
C LEU A 183 -43.67 9.48 -4.90
N ARG A 184 -43.17 10.71 -5.06
CA ARG A 184 -44.00 11.84 -5.53
C ARG A 184 -44.49 11.66 -6.95
N HIS A 185 -43.71 11.04 -7.80
CA HIS A 185 -44.11 10.75 -9.21
C HIS A 185 -44.94 9.47 -9.36
N ALA A 186 -45.33 8.85 -8.23
CA ALA A 186 -46.24 7.69 -8.13
C ALA A 186 -45.79 6.49 -8.98
N ASP A 187 -44.49 6.27 -9.17
CA ASP A 187 -43.95 5.10 -9.84
C ASP A 187 -43.38 4.10 -8.82
N PRO A 188 -44.13 3.08 -8.41
CA PRO A 188 -43.71 2.13 -7.38
C PRO A 188 -42.56 1.22 -7.86
N LEU A 189 -42.51 0.90 -9.16
CA LEU A 189 -41.45 0.06 -9.73
C LEU A 189 -40.12 0.81 -9.71
N LEU A 190 -40.11 2.04 -10.20
CA LEU A 190 -38.93 2.87 -10.22
C LEU A 190 -38.45 3.21 -8.79
N THR A 191 -39.39 3.44 -7.85
CA THR A 191 -39.03 3.61 -6.43
C THR A 191 -38.32 2.36 -5.87
N GLY A 192 -38.80 1.15 -6.21
CA GLY A 192 -38.15 -0.10 -5.83
C GLY A 192 -36.73 -0.23 -6.41
N VAL A 193 -36.55 0.13 -7.66
CA VAL A 193 -35.21 0.15 -8.32
C VAL A 193 -34.27 1.11 -7.61
N VAL A 194 -34.73 2.32 -7.31
CA VAL A 194 -33.94 3.36 -6.62
C VAL A 194 -33.53 2.89 -5.23
N ALA A 195 -34.47 2.32 -4.46
CA ALA A 195 -34.18 1.80 -3.13
C ALA A 195 -33.17 0.66 -3.18
N THR A 196 -33.35 -0.29 -4.11
CA THR A 196 -32.42 -1.41 -4.30
C THR A 196 -31.02 -0.92 -4.69
N TYR A 197 -30.91 0.04 -5.61
CA TYR A 197 -29.64 0.63 -6.00
C TYR A 197 -28.94 1.33 -4.81
N GLY A 198 -29.68 2.11 -4.03
CA GLY A 198 -29.13 2.77 -2.83
C GLY A 198 -28.61 1.78 -1.80
N LEU A 199 -29.35 0.67 -1.57
CA LEU A 199 -28.89 -0.41 -0.67
C LEU A 199 -27.64 -1.12 -1.20
N LEU A 200 -27.59 -1.40 -2.50
CA LEU A 200 -26.41 -2.01 -3.13
C LEU A 200 -25.19 -1.06 -3.07
N ALA A 201 -25.37 0.22 -3.35
CA ALA A 201 -24.31 1.21 -3.25
C ALA A 201 -23.77 1.32 -1.83
N LEU A 202 -24.65 1.33 -0.83
CA LEU A 202 -24.27 1.35 0.59
C LEU A 202 -23.53 0.06 0.97
N GLY A 203 -24.08 -1.11 0.62
CA GLY A 203 -23.45 -2.40 0.89
C GLY A 203 -22.04 -2.51 0.24
N THR A 204 -21.93 -2.09 -1.02
CA THR A 204 -20.65 -2.06 -1.74
C THR A 204 -19.66 -1.12 -1.06
N SER A 205 -20.09 0.07 -0.64
CA SER A 205 -19.24 1.03 0.07
C SER A 205 -18.69 0.46 1.39
N LEU A 206 -19.56 -0.20 2.19
CA LEU A 206 -19.15 -0.83 3.45
C LEU A 206 -18.22 -2.02 3.21
N TRP A 207 -18.47 -2.81 2.17
CA TRP A 207 -17.59 -3.91 1.77
C TRP A 207 -16.20 -3.42 1.36
N GLN A 208 -16.13 -2.38 0.54
CA GLN A 208 -14.87 -1.76 0.13
C GLN A 208 -14.10 -1.19 1.33
N ALA A 209 -14.79 -0.58 2.29
CA ALA A 209 -14.18 -0.10 3.52
C ALA A 209 -13.58 -1.24 4.35
N HIS A 210 -14.28 -2.39 4.42
CA HIS A 210 -13.76 -3.59 5.06
C HIS A 210 -12.48 -4.09 4.36
N LEU A 211 -12.50 -4.19 3.03
CA LEU A 211 -11.33 -4.60 2.24
C LEU A 211 -10.15 -3.63 2.43
N PHE A 212 -10.41 -2.34 2.48
CA PHE A 212 -9.39 -1.33 2.77
C PHE A 212 -8.75 -1.56 4.15
N GLY A 213 -9.56 -1.85 5.17
CA GLY A 213 -9.07 -2.19 6.51
C GLY A 213 -8.16 -3.44 6.51
N VAL A 214 -8.57 -4.51 5.82
CA VAL A 214 -7.77 -5.74 5.66
C VAL A 214 -6.46 -5.44 4.93
N GLN A 215 -6.50 -4.67 3.86
CA GLN A 215 -5.31 -4.30 3.10
C GLN A 215 -4.33 -3.48 3.97
N LEU A 216 -4.84 -2.56 4.79
CA LEU A 216 -4.03 -1.73 5.67
C LEU A 216 -3.30 -2.59 6.72
N THR A 217 -4.00 -3.51 7.39
CA THR A 217 -3.40 -4.42 8.38
C THR A 217 -2.38 -5.36 7.75
N THR A 218 -2.69 -5.93 6.58
CA THR A 218 -1.76 -6.82 5.87
C THR A 218 -0.49 -6.10 5.46
N SER A 219 -0.59 -4.85 4.99
CA SER A 219 0.59 -4.06 4.60
C SER A 219 1.49 -3.73 5.79
N GLN A 220 0.92 -3.47 6.96
CA GLN A 220 1.69 -3.29 8.21
C GLN A 220 2.43 -4.57 8.62
N MET A 221 1.73 -5.70 8.66
CA MET A 221 2.35 -6.98 9.00
C MET A 221 3.52 -7.34 8.06
N LEU A 222 3.38 -7.04 6.77
CA LEU A 222 4.46 -7.26 5.81
C LEU A 222 5.65 -6.32 6.03
N ALA A 223 5.41 -5.06 6.41
CA ALA A 223 6.46 -4.10 6.72
C ALA A 223 7.24 -4.53 7.96
N GLU A 224 6.55 -4.93 9.04
CA GLU A 224 7.16 -5.44 10.27
C GLU A 224 8.00 -6.70 10.02
N LYS A 225 7.46 -7.66 9.25
CA LYS A 225 8.20 -8.88 8.89
C LYS A 225 9.47 -8.56 8.09
N ARG A 226 9.41 -7.61 7.16
CA ARG A 226 10.58 -7.16 6.39
C ARG A 226 11.63 -6.53 7.30
N GLU A 227 11.22 -5.74 8.27
CA GLU A 227 12.13 -5.11 9.23
C GLU A 227 12.81 -6.16 10.10
N VAL A 228 12.06 -7.13 10.65
CA VAL A 228 12.62 -8.24 11.44
C VAL A 228 13.62 -9.05 10.61
N VAL A 229 13.28 -9.41 9.36
CA VAL A 229 14.20 -10.12 8.45
C VAL A 229 15.45 -9.28 8.19
N SER A 230 15.31 -7.98 7.97
CA SER A 230 16.44 -7.08 7.72
C SER A 230 17.36 -6.94 8.94
N LEU A 231 16.78 -6.92 10.15
CA LEU A 231 17.53 -6.91 11.41
C LEU A 231 18.28 -8.23 11.61
N LEU A 232 17.62 -9.38 11.39
CA LEU A 232 18.25 -10.69 11.49
C LEU A 232 19.40 -10.85 10.49
N LEU A 233 19.22 -10.38 9.25
CA LEU A 233 20.28 -10.37 8.24
C LEU A 233 21.44 -9.44 8.63
N ARG A 234 21.17 -8.30 9.26
CA ARG A 234 22.20 -7.41 9.79
C ARG A 234 22.97 -8.01 10.97
N GLU A 235 22.25 -8.66 11.88
CA GLU A 235 22.84 -9.27 13.08
C GLU A 235 23.74 -10.45 12.68
N HIS A 236 23.31 -11.31 11.75
CA HIS A 236 24.13 -12.36 11.17
C HIS A 236 25.27 -11.83 10.27
N GLY A 237 25.05 -10.72 9.57
CA GLY A 237 26.06 -10.09 8.74
C GLY A 237 27.18 -9.36 9.53
N ASN A 238 26.97 -9.09 10.82
CA ASN A 238 27.97 -8.49 11.70
C ASN A 238 28.80 -9.52 12.50
N GLU A 239 28.27 -10.71 12.74
CA GLU A 239 28.99 -11.79 13.49
C GLU A 239 29.75 -12.78 12.59
N ALA A 240 29.31 -12.97 11.34
CA ALA A 240 30.07 -13.57 10.28
C ALA A 240 29.95 -12.63 9.09
N ALA A 241 30.97 -11.84 8.82
CA ALA A 241 31.09 -11.13 7.54
C ALA A 241 31.01 -12.20 6.45
N ASP A 242 29.80 -12.46 5.91
CA ASP A 242 29.58 -13.49 4.91
C ASP A 242 30.52 -13.22 3.76
N VAL A 243 31.52 -14.08 3.70
CA VAL A 243 32.55 -14.11 2.66
C VAL A 243 31.88 -14.71 1.43
N LEU A 244 31.11 -13.86 0.73
CA LEU A 244 30.35 -14.26 -0.44
C LEU A 244 31.18 -14.12 -1.70
N TRP A 245 31.11 -15.12 -2.55
CA TRP A 245 31.74 -15.15 -3.87
C TRP A 245 30.82 -15.85 -4.87
N GLN A 246 30.91 -15.45 -6.13
CA GLN A 246 30.23 -16.08 -7.26
C GLN A 246 31.20 -16.29 -8.38
N THR A 247 30.99 -17.35 -9.18
CA THR A 247 31.78 -17.63 -10.37
C THR A 247 30.87 -17.80 -11.59
N ASP A 248 31.41 -17.48 -12.77
CA ASP A 248 30.81 -17.82 -14.04
C ASP A 248 31.03 -19.31 -14.41
N ALA A 249 30.50 -19.72 -15.54
CA ALA A 249 30.68 -21.07 -16.09
C ALA A 249 32.15 -21.39 -16.41
N ALA A 250 33.01 -20.39 -16.58
CA ALA A 250 34.46 -20.52 -16.77
C ALA A 250 35.25 -20.56 -15.46
N ARG A 251 34.56 -20.59 -14.30
CA ARG A 251 35.13 -20.60 -12.94
C ARG A 251 35.90 -19.32 -12.60
N ARG A 252 35.52 -18.19 -13.22
CA ARG A 252 36.06 -16.87 -12.93
C ARG A 252 35.14 -16.18 -11.94
N LEU A 253 35.71 -15.48 -10.98
CA LEU A 253 34.98 -14.72 -9.98
C LEU A 253 34.24 -13.56 -10.65
N THR A 254 32.91 -13.52 -10.52
CA THR A 254 32.04 -12.49 -11.12
C THR A 254 31.32 -11.62 -10.09
N GLY A 255 31.27 -12.07 -8.84
CA GLY A 255 30.70 -11.32 -7.73
C GLY A 255 31.44 -11.67 -6.46
N VAL A 256 32.11 -10.68 -5.90
CA VAL A 256 32.98 -10.84 -4.75
C VAL A 256 32.61 -9.85 -3.67
N SER A 257 32.31 -10.35 -2.45
CA SER A 257 32.10 -9.45 -1.33
C SER A 257 33.40 -8.73 -0.93
N PRO A 258 33.31 -7.47 -0.45
CA PRO A 258 34.48 -6.76 0.08
C PRO A 258 35.21 -7.53 1.19
N SER A 259 34.50 -8.37 1.94
CA SER A 259 35.05 -9.23 2.99
C SER A 259 35.90 -10.35 2.41
N PHE A 260 35.47 -10.99 1.30
CA PHE A 260 36.26 -12.00 0.61
C PHE A 260 37.55 -11.42 0.05
N ALA A 261 37.48 -10.26 -0.62
CA ALA A 261 38.68 -9.60 -1.16
C ALA A 261 39.69 -9.21 -0.04
N ARG A 262 39.18 -8.68 1.08
CA ARG A 262 40.04 -8.38 2.25
C ARG A 262 40.67 -9.61 2.87
N MET A 263 39.97 -10.74 2.91
CA MET A 263 40.55 -11.99 3.41
C MET A 263 41.68 -12.49 2.53
N LEU A 264 41.67 -12.19 1.23
CA LEU A 264 42.77 -12.46 0.28
C LEU A 264 43.89 -11.40 0.31
N GLY A 265 43.76 -10.33 1.10
CA GLY A 265 44.71 -9.22 1.11
C GLY A 265 44.68 -8.40 -0.18
N LYS A 266 43.55 -8.43 -0.95
CA LYS A 266 43.42 -7.81 -2.28
C LYS A 266 42.21 -6.87 -2.33
N ARG A 267 42.15 -6.02 -3.36
CA ARG A 267 40.97 -5.22 -3.66
C ARG A 267 39.98 -6.04 -4.49
N VAL A 268 38.70 -5.69 -4.46
CA VAL A 268 37.65 -6.37 -5.22
C VAL A 268 37.97 -6.38 -6.72
N GLU A 269 38.45 -5.25 -7.24
CA GLU A 269 38.80 -5.05 -8.66
C GLU A 269 39.95 -5.98 -9.12
N ASP A 270 40.85 -6.34 -8.20
CA ASP A 270 41.99 -7.20 -8.48
C ASP A 270 41.61 -8.72 -8.41
N VAL A 271 40.45 -9.01 -7.84
CA VAL A 271 39.95 -10.39 -7.62
C VAL A 271 38.90 -10.78 -8.66
N GLU A 272 38.08 -9.87 -9.11
CA GLU A 272 37.07 -10.11 -10.13
C GLU A 272 37.67 -10.49 -11.48
N GLY A 273 37.07 -11.45 -12.17
CA GLY A 273 37.56 -12.01 -13.44
C GLY A 273 38.72 -13.03 -13.31
N GLN A 274 39.28 -13.21 -12.12
CA GLN A 274 40.34 -14.19 -11.85
C GLN A 274 39.75 -15.59 -11.66
N SER A 275 40.54 -16.63 -11.96
CA SER A 275 40.16 -18.02 -11.66
C SER A 275 40.21 -18.25 -10.14
N ILE A 276 39.11 -18.72 -9.56
CA ILE A 276 39.06 -19.02 -8.12
C ILE A 276 40.04 -20.07 -7.72
N LEU A 277 40.24 -21.13 -8.54
CA LEU A 277 41.20 -22.18 -8.26
C LEU A 277 42.66 -21.70 -8.28
N GLN A 278 43.00 -20.80 -9.23
CA GLN A 278 44.32 -20.21 -9.31
C GLN A 278 44.62 -19.30 -8.12
N MET A 279 43.61 -18.59 -7.68
CA MET A 279 43.71 -17.69 -6.56
C MET A 279 43.89 -18.39 -5.23
N LEU A 280 43.14 -19.50 -5.03
CA LEU A 280 43.22 -20.33 -3.82
C LEU A 280 44.52 -21.14 -3.79
N ALA A 281 45.08 -21.56 -4.95
CA ALA A 281 46.34 -22.27 -5.04
C ALA A 281 47.55 -21.37 -4.75
N GLY A 282 47.45 -20.06 -5.00
CA GLY A 282 48.56 -19.12 -4.76
C GLY A 282 49.87 -19.53 -5.48
N SER A 283 50.99 -19.57 -4.73
CA SER A 283 52.29 -20.01 -5.23
C SER A 283 52.33 -21.45 -5.72
N ALA A 284 51.51 -22.35 -5.12
CA ALA A 284 51.41 -23.74 -5.51
C ALA A 284 50.90 -23.94 -6.96
N TRP A 285 50.28 -22.91 -7.57
CA TRP A 285 49.87 -22.97 -8.98
C TRP A 285 51.06 -23.04 -9.94
N THR A 286 52.17 -22.43 -9.61
CA THR A 286 53.42 -22.41 -10.40
C THR A 286 54.28 -23.64 -10.07
N ASP A 287 54.23 -24.08 -8.82
CA ASP A 287 55.11 -25.14 -8.33
C ASP A 287 54.56 -26.55 -8.58
N GLY A 288 53.27 -26.67 -8.97
CA GLY A 288 52.60 -27.91 -9.27
C GLY A 288 52.30 -28.80 -8.05
N ASN A 289 52.54 -28.32 -6.84
CA ASN A 289 52.34 -29.06 -5.61
C ASN A 289 51.00 -28.64 -4.95
N PHE A 290 49.90 -29.22 -5.43
CA PHE A 290 48.55 -28.87 -4.99
C PHE A 290 48.11 -29.63 -3.74
N ASP A 291 47.40 -28.91 -2.87
CA ASP A 291 46.69 -29.51 -1.77
C ASP A 291 45.62 -30.50 -2.31
N PRO A 292 45.49 -31.72 -1.76
CA PRO A 292 44.45 -32.69 -2.16
C PRO A 292 43.03 -32.09 -2.12
N ALA A 293 42.76 -31.17 -1.21
CA ALA A 293 41.47 -30.49 -1.12
C ALA A 293 41.20 -29.56 -2.32
N LEU A 294 42.25 -29.01 -2.94
CA LEU A 294 42.10 -28.20 -4.16
C LEU A 294 41.72 -29.07 -5.38
N HIS A 295 42.22 -30.31 -5.45
CA HIS A 295 41.82 -31.29 -6.47
C HIS A 295 40.33 -31.64 -6.30
N LEU A 296 39.91 -31.95 -5.06
CA LEU A 296 38.50 -32.20 -4.77
C LEU A 296 37.58 -31.02 -5.18
N LEU A 297 38.02 -29.80 -4.87
CA LEU A 297 37.30 -28.60 -5.24
C LEU A 297 37.19 -28.48 -6.78
N ALA A 298 38.30 -28.72 -7.51
CA ALA A 298 38.32 -28.67 -8.96
C ALA A 298 37.39 -29.74 -9.61
N GLU A 299 37.30 -30.92 -9.03
CA GLU A 299 36.36 -31.97 -9.47
C GLU A 299 34.91 -31.50 -9.24
N LYS A 300 34.59 -30.97 -8.06
CA LYS A 300 33.24 -30.47 -7.75
C LYS A 300 32.81 -29.35 -8.70
N PHE A 301 33.71 -28.45 -9.04
CA PHE A 301 33.45 -27.43 -10.07
C PHE A 301 33.26 -28.04 -11.46
N LYS A 302 33.97 -29.14 -11.80
CA LYS A 302 33.81 -29.81 -13.09
C LYS A 302 32.47 -30.54 -13.17
N GLU A 303 32.06 -31.17 -12.09
CA GLU A 303 30.78 -31.89 -11.97
C GLU A 303 29.58 -30.92 -11.85
N ARG A 304 29.82 -29.63 -11.64
CA ARG A 304 28.79 -28.62 -11.33
C ARG A 304 27.95 -29.02 -10.12
N ALA A 305 28.55 -29.71 -9.17
CA ALA A 305 27.90 -30.19 -7.96
C ALA A 305 28.08 -29.19 -6.81
N GLY A 306 27.06 -29.08 -5.97
CA GLY A 306 27.20 -28.35 -4.72
C GLY A 306 28.15 -29.05 -3.76
N PHE A 307 28.83 -28.29 -2.93
CA PHE A 307 29.69 -28.80 -1.88
C PHE A 307 29.58 -27.94 -0.62
N SER A 308 29.86 -28.53 0.52
CA SER A 308 29.84 -27.88 1.83
C SER A 308 31.10 -28.27 2.61
N ASP A 309 31.61 -27.32 3.38
CA ASP A 309 32.67 -27.50 4.35
C ASP A 309 33.98 -28.12 3.80
N VAL A 310 34.33 -27.76 2.55
CA VAL A 310 35.62 -28.17 1.99
C VAL A 310 36.73 -27.33 2.60
N CYS A 311 37.52 -27.92 3.48
CA CYS A 311 38.62 -27.26 4.15
C CYS A 311 39.89 -27.35 3.31
N LEU A 312 40.51 -26.17 3.02
CA LEU A 312 41.80 -26.10 2.32
C LEU A 312 42.71 -25.07 2.94
N SER A 313 44.00 -25.24 2.73
CA SER A 313 45.00 -24.22 3.15
C SER A 313 45.21 -23.20 2.06
N VAL A 314 45.06 -21.92 2.41
CA VAL A 314 45.27 -20.77 1.49
C VAL A 314 46.43 -19.95 2.03
N GLU A 315 47.36 -19.55 1.16
CA GLU A 315 48.44 -18.64 1.51
C GLU A 315 48.00 -17.21 1.26
N VAL A 316 47.97 -16.42 2.35
CA VAL A 316 47.59 -14.99 2.30
C VAL A 316 48.73 -14.19 2.99
N ASP A 317 49.31 -13.26 2.30
CA ASP A 317 50.42 -12.41 2.79
C ASP A 317 51.60 -13.20 3.41
N GLY A 318 51.92 -14.37 2.80
CA GLY A 318 52.99 -15.27 3.29
C GLY A 318 52.62 -16.09 4.51
N ALA A 319 51.38 -16.00 5.01
CA ALA A 319 50.87 -16.80 6.11
C ALA A 319 49.88 -17.84 5.61
N ARG A 320 50.03 -19.08 6.07
CA ARG A 320 49.11 -20.17 5.77
C ARG A 320 47.90 -20.10 6.66
N ARG A 321 46.69 -20.01 6.05
CA ARG A 321 45.37 -19.96 6.74
C ARG A 321 44.49 -21.13 6.28
N TRP A 322 43.66 -21.62 7.15
CA TRP A 322 42.68 -22.67 6.82
C TRP A 322 41.33 -22.03 6.56
N TRP A 323 40.76 -22.37 5.40
CA TRP A 323 39.46 -21.88 4.98
C TRP A 323 38.51 -23.07 4.75
N SER A 324 37.24 -22.91 5.19
CA SER A 324 36.15 -23.80 4.84
C SER A 324 35.30 -23.14 3.77
N LEU A 325 35.15 -23.81 2.64
CA LEU A 325 34.39 -23.31 1.50
C LEU A 325 33.13 -24.14 1.28
N SER A 326 32.02 -23.47 1.01
CA SER A 326 30.76 -24.07 0.60
C SER A 326 30.22 -23.33 -0.62
N ALA A 327 29.65 -24.06 -1.58
CA ALA A 327 29.03 -23.48 -2.76
C ALA A 327 27.87 -24.34 -3.26
N SER A 328 26.91 -23.70 -3.89
CA SER A 328 25.81 -24.37 -4.58
C SER A 328 25.69 -23.85 -6.02
N PRO A 329 25.34 -24.73 -6.98
CA PRO A 329 25.14 -24.33 -8.36
C PRO A 329 23.94 -23.41 -8.48
N ARG A 330 24.06 -22.37 -9.30
CA ARG A 330 22.95 -21.47 -9.63
C ARG A 330 22.36 -21.87 -10.98
N LEU A 331 21.06 -22.10 -11.00
CA LEU A 331 20.32 -22.49 -12.20
C LEU A 331 19.36 -21.38 -12.60
N ASP A 332 19.13 -21.21 -13.90
CA ASP A 332 18.08 -20.35 -14.41
C ASP A 332 16.69 -20.98 -14.20
N GLU A 333 15.61 -20.26 -14.55
CA GLU A 333 14.23 -20.75 -14.45
C GLU A 333 13.96 -21.99 -15.34
N LYS A 334 14.84 -22.27 -16.32
CA LYS A 334 14.77 -23.41 -17.23
C LYS A 334 15.66 -24.58 -16.80
N GLY A 335 16.36 -24.45 -15.66
CA GLY A 335 17.26 -25.47 -15.13
C GLY A 335 18.65 -25.50 -15.77
N ASN A 336 19.02 -24.49 -16.57
CA ASN A 336 20.38 -24.39 -17.10
C ASN A 336 21.30 -23.73 -16.08
N PHE A 337 22.55 -24.14 -16.10
CA PHE A 337 23.60 -23.58 -15.23
C PHE A 337 23.96 -22.16 -15.67
N LEU A 338 23.89 -21.21 -14.71
CA LEU A 338 24.24 -19.80 -14.88
C LEU A 338 25.73 -19.57 -14.66
#